data_9b1b48bdff34fff7e434a9247644ac24
#
_entry.id   9b1b48bdff34fff7e434a9247644ac24
#
_cell.length_a   1.000
_cell.length_b   1.000
_cell.length_c   1.000
_cell.angle_alpha   90.00
_cell.angle_beta   90.00
_cell.angle_gamma   90.00
#
_symmetry.space_group_name_H-M   'P 1'
#
loop_
_entity.id
_entity.type
_entity.pdbx_description
1 polymer ?
#
loop_
_entity_poly.entity_id
_entity_poly.type
_entity_poly.pdbx_seq_one_letter_code
_entity_poly.pdbx_strand_id
1 'polypeptide(L)'
;MITYDLIGQTPLVLLESFSDEHVQIYAKLEQFNPGGSIKDRLGKYLVETALKEKRVVKGDTIVEATAGNTGIGLAMAANRYHLKCVIFAPEGFSEEKISIMRVLGAEIKRTPKNKGMIGAQKEARHYADKYDAVYMNQFETEHNPEAYTHTLGKEITEALPHIDYFVAGAGSGGTFPGVAKHLQQFNVKNIIVEPEGSVLNGGKAHAHDFEG
;
A
#
# COMPACT_ATOMS: atom_id res chain seq x y z
N MET A 1 13.77 19.67 3.66
CA MET A 1 13.25 18.29 3.67
C MET A 1 11.95 18.29 4.49
N ILE A 2 10.89 17.75 3.99
CA ILE A 2 9.61 17.58 4.71
C ILE A 2 9.37 16.07 4.90
N THR A 3 8.48 15.71 5.84
CA THR A 3 8.20 14.30 6.18
C THR A 3 7.83 13.45 4.95
N TYR A 4 7.09 14.01 4.01
CA TYR A 4 6.71 13.34 2.75
C TYR A 4 7.91 12.93 1.89
N ASP A 5 9.00 13.69 1.92
CA ASP A 5 10.21 13.39 1.14
C ASP A 5 10.98 12.17 1.68
N LEU A 6 10.64 11.72 2.89
CA LEU A 6 11.23 10.52 3.52
C LEU A 6 10.56 9.21 3.08
N ILE A 7 9.50 9.27 2.26
CA ILE A 7 8.85 8.06 1.75
C ILE A 7 9.77 7.35 0.77
N GLY A 8 10.06 6.09 1.05
CA GLY A 8 11.01 5.27 0.32
C GLY A 8 12.41 5.31 0.92
N GLN A 9 13.40 4.79 0.20
CA GLN A 9 14.79 4.67 0.65
C GLN A 9 14.92 4.05 2.06
N THR A 10 14.04 3.10 2.36
CA THR A 10 14.01 2.41 3.67
C THR A 10 15.23 1.52 3.83
N PRO A 11 15.67 1.26 5.07
CA PRO A 11 16.81 0.38 5.32
C PRO A 11 16.58 -1.05 4.79
N LEU A 12 17.64 -1.63 4.24
CA LEU A 12 17.74 -3.06 3.96
C LEU A 12 18.81 -3.63 4.90
N VAL A 13 18.43 -4.53 5.80
CA VAL A 13 19.30 -5.00 6.87
C VAL A 13 19.49 -6.51 6.82
N LEU A 14 20.70 -6.97 7.10
CA LEU A 14 21.00 -8.40 7.29
C LEU A 14 20.39 -8.85 8.61
N LEU A 15 19.65 -9.95 8.58
CA LEU A 15 19.12 -10.61 9.77
C LEU A 15 20.15 -11.64 10.26
N GLU A 16 21.13 -11.20 11.02
CA GLU A 16 22.27 -12.03 11.47
C GLU A 16 21.84 -13.33 12.17
N SER A 17 20.82 -13.24 13.04
CA SER A 17 20.32 -14.42 13.78
C SER A 17 19.65 -15.49 12.89
N PHE A 18 19.33 -15.16 11.64
CA PHE A 18 18.71 -16.06 10.67
C PHE A 18 19.61 -16.34 9.47
N SER A 19 20.86 -15.88 9.52
CA SER A 19 21.84 -16.02 8.45
C SER A 19 23.02 -16.86 8.89
N ASP A 20 23.68 -17.53 7.93
CA ASP A 20 24.91 -18.28 8.14
C ASP A 20 25.88 -18.08 6.97
N GLU A 21 26.93 -18.91 6.87
CA GLU A 21 27.90 -18.84 5.78
C GLU A 21 27.36 -19.25 4.41
N HIS A 22 26.20 -19.93 4.36
CA HIS A 22 25.58 -20.43 3.14
C HIS A 22 24.34 -19.61 2.73
N VAL A 23 23.62 -19.05 3.71
CA VAL A 23 22.35 -18.34 3.49
C VAL A 23 22.36 -17.00 4.21
N GLN A 24 22.15 -15.93 3.46
CA GLN A 24 21.99 -14.58 3.99
C GLN A 24 20.57 -14.12 3.81
N ILE A 25 19.90 -13.73 4.90
CA ILE A 25 18.54 -13.26 4.90
C ILE A 25 18.51 -11.75 5.19
N TYR A 26 17.93 -10.99 4.29
CA TYR A 26 17.78 -9.55 4.41
C TYR A 26 16.34 -9.16 4.59
N ALA A 27 16.08 -8.14 5.42
CA ALA A 27 14.76 -7.53 5.59
C ALA A 27 14.76 -6.08 5.10
N LYS A 28 13.82 -5.75 4.24
CA LYS A 28 13.52 -4.37 3.83
C LYS A 28 12.54 -3.78 4.84
N LEU A 29 12.98 -2.80 5.62
CA LEU A 29 12.25 -2.30 6.79
C LEU A 29 11.24 -1.20 6.40
N GLU A 30 10.13 -1.58 5.80
CA GLU A 30 9.12 -0.66 5.29
C GLU A 30 8.36 0.13 6.38
N GLN A 31 8.43 -0.29 7.65
CA GLN A 31 7.93 0.49 8.79
C GLN A 31 8.71 1.80 9.03
N PHE A 32 9.85 1.98 8.39
CA PHE A 32 10.61 3.25 8.45
C PHE A 32 10.07 4.33 7.51
N ASN A 33 9.09 4.01 6.67
CA ASN A 33 8.33 5.06 5.99
C ASN A 33 7.60 5.95 7.02
N PRO A 34 7.40 7.25 6.75
CA PRO A 34 6.83 8.21 7.72
C PRO A 34 5.46 7.84 8.28
N GLY A 35 4.61 7.18 7.50
CA GLY A 35 3.31 6.67 7.92
C GLY A 35 3.38 5.26 8.52
N GLY A 36 4.60 4.71 8.69
CA GLY A 36 4.85 3.45 9.36
C GLY A 36 4.63 2.21 8.48
N SER A 37 4.49 2.33 7.17
CA SER A 37 4.26 1.18 6.33
C SER A 37 4.67 1.35 4.87
N ILE A 38 4.73 0.23 4.16
CA ILE A 38 4.95 0.15 2.72
C ILE A 38 3.88 0.91 1.89
N LYS A 39 2.71 1.18 2.48
CA LYS A 39 1.59 1.83 1.79
C LYS A 39 1.78 3.33 1.58
N ASP A 40 2.74 3.93 2.25
CA ASP A 40 3.14 5.31 1.99
C ASP A 40 3.62 5.46 0.55
N ARG A 41 4.36 4.47 0.04
CA ARG A 41 4.78 4.39 -1.37
C ARG A 41 3.58 4.38 -2.32
N LEU A 42 2.58 3.58 -1.99
CA LEU A 42 1.36 3.49 -2.79
C LEU A 42 0.60 4.81 -2.80
N GLY A 43 0.36 5.40 -1.62
CA GLY A 43 -0.33 6.69 -1.52
C GLY A 43 0.38 7.79 -2.30
N LYS A 44 1.70 7.87 -2.16
CA LYS A 44 2.55 8.80 -2.92
C LYS A 44 2.39 8.58 -4.43
N TYR A 45 2.59 7.35 -4.90
CA TYR A 45 2.57 7.02 -6.32
C TYR A 45 1.22 7.28 -6.97
N LEU A 46 0.13 6.85 -6.32
CA LEU A 46 -1.22 7.04 -6.84
C LEU A 46 -1.58 8.52 -7.00
N VAL A 47 -1.28 9.34 -5.99
CA VAL A 47 -1.59 10.77 -6.03
C VAL A 47 -0.70 11.50 -7.04
N GLU A 48 0.61 11.24 -7.07
CA GLU A 48 1.52 11.86 -8.03
C GLU A 48 1.20 11.47 -9.47
N THR A 49 0.81 10.21 -9.71
CA THR A 49 0.35 9.75 -11.02
C THR A 49 -0.96 10.42 -11.42
N ALA A 50 -1.95 10.53 -10.52
CA ALA A 50 -3.21 11.21 -10.80
C ALA A 50 -3.01 12.70 -11.15
N LEU A 51 -2.08 13.38 -10.47
CA LEU A 51 -1.69 14.76 -10.80
C LEU A 51 -1.00 14.87 -12.17
N LYS A 52 -0.06 13.97 -12.45
CA LYS A 52 0.66 13.92 -13.74
C LYS A 52 -0.29 13.67 -14.91
N GLU A 53 -1.25 12.79 -14.72
CA GLU A 53 -2.29 12.46 -15.70
C GLU A 53 -3.42 13.51 -15.77
N LYS A 54 -3.35 14.54 -14.93
CA LYS A 54 -4.37 15.60 -14.83
C LYS A 54 -5.77 15.07 -14.45
N ARG A 55 -5.82 13.92 -13.78
CA ARG A 55 -7.08 13.38 -13.20
C ARG A 55 -7.50 14.14 -11.95
N VAL A 56 -6.55 14.77 -11.27
CA VAL A 56 -6.80 15.68 -10.15
C VAL A 56 -5.91 16.91 -10.27
N VAL A 57 -6.41 18.04 -9.73
CA VAL A 57 -5.66 19.29 -9.53
C VAL A 57 -5.81 19.76 -8.09
N LYS A 58 -5.03 20.74 -7.66
CA LYS A 58 -5.11 21.32 -6.31
C LYS A 58 -6.55 21.71 -5.97
N GLY A 59 -7.05 21.24 -4.83
CA GLY A 59 -8.39 21.50 -4.31
C GLY A 59 -9.39 20.38 -4.61
N ASP A 60 -9.10 19.50 -5.54
CA ASP A 60 -9.94 18.34 -5.87
C ASP A 60 -10.00 17.32 -4.74
N THR A 61 -10.94 16.40 -4.84
CA THR A 61 -11.16 15.34 -3.87
C THR A 61 -10.73 13.99 -4.41
N ILE A 62 -9.89 13.30 -3.65
CA ILE A 62 -9.63 11.87 -3.85
C ILE A 62 -10.42 11.05 -2.84
N VAL A 63 -10.81 9.85 -3.25
CA VAL A 63 -11.61 8.92 -2.44
C VAL A 63 -10.97 7.55 -2.42
N GLU A 64 -11.02 6.87 -1.28
CA GLU A 64 -10.61 5.47 -1.16
C GLU A 64 -11.45 4.72 -0.14
N ALA A 65 -11.56 3.40 -0.33
CA ALA A 65 -12.15 2.48 0.64
C ALA A 65 -11.04 1.71 1.35
N THR A 66 -10.75 2.10 2.58
CA THR A 66 -9.71 1.46 3.38
C THR A 66 -9.88 1.80 4.86
N ALA A 67 -9.53 0.88 5.73
CA ALA A 67 -9.41 1.13 7.17
C ALA A 67 -7.96 1.00 7.66
N GLY A 68 -7.02 0.83 6.73
CA GLY A 68 -5.63 0.51 7.02
C GLY A 68 -4.62 1.53 6.49
N ASN A 69 -3.42 1.03 6.31
CA ASN A 69 -2.23 1.84 5.99
C ASN A 69 -2.33 2.60 4.64
N THR A 70 -3.10 2.09 3.67
CA THR A 70 -3.31 2.81 2.40
C THR A 70 -3.96 4.17 2.63
N GLY A 71 -4.93 4.24 3.55
CA GLY A 71 -5.56 5.50 3.91
C GLY A 71 -4.59 6.52 4.53
N ILE A 72 -3.63 6.05 5.33
CA ILE A 72 -2.57 6.90 5.90
C ILE A 72 -1.70 7.46 4.78
N GLY A 73 -1.21 6.62 3.88
CA GLY A 73 -0.39 7.05 2.75
C GLY A 73 -1.11 8.05 1.83
N LEU A 74 -2.39 7.79 1.51
CA LEU A 74 -3.21 8.69 0.69
C LEU A 74 -3.48 10.02 1.40
N ALA A 75 -3.80 10.01 2.70
CA ALA A 75 -4.03 11.23 3.47
C ALA A 75 -2.77 12.11 3.50
N MET A 76 -1.58 11.50 3.70
CA MET A 76 -0.30 12.21 3.68
C MET A 76 -0.03 12.82 2.30
N ALA A 77 -0.25 12.06 1.22
CA ALA A 77 -0.05 12.55 -0.14
C ALA A 77 -1.06 13.64 -0.51
N ALA A 78 -2.32 13.48 -0.16
CA ALA A 78 -3.35 14.50 -0.38
C ALA A 78 -3.02 15.81 0.32
N ASN A 79 -2.61 15.74 1.59
CA ASN A 79 -2.17 16.91 2.36
C ASN A 79 -1.00 17.63 1.65
N ARG A 80 0.01 16.89 1.18
CA ARG A 80 1.18 17.44 0.46
C ARG A 80 0.79 18.24 -0.76
N TYR A 81 -0.21 17.78 -1.51
CA TYR A 81 -0.64 18.40 -2.77
C TYR A 81 -1.92 19.24 -2.66
N HIS A 82 -2.36 19.52 -1.43
CA HIS A 82 -3.56 20.31 -1.15
C HIS A 82 -4.83 19.76 -1.82
N LEU A 83 -4.93 18.41 -1.84
CA LEU A 83 -6.15 17.71 -2.22
C LEU A 83 -7.00 17.44 -0.98
N LYS A 84 -8.30 17.28 -1.16
CA LYS A 84 -9.18 16.72 -0.13
C LYS A 84 -9.10 15.20 -0.19
N CYS A 85 -9.06 14.54 0.95
CA CYS A 85 -9.00 13.08 1.06
C CYS A 85 -10.22 12.58 1.81
N VAL A 86 -11.04 11.75 1.18
CA VAL A 86 -12.21 11.12 1.80
C VAL A 86 -12.01 9.61 1.85
N ILE A 87 -12.06 9.06 3.06
CA ILE A 87 -11.83 7.64 3.29
C ILE A 87 -13.11 6.98 3.80
N PHE A 88 -13.57 5.95 3.08
CA PHE A 88 -14.64 5.07 3.51
C PHE A 88 -14.08 3.89 4.28
N ALA A 89 -14.35 3.83 5.59
CA ALA A 89 -13.80 2.83 6.48
C ALA A 89 -14.91 2.05 7.20
N PRO A 90 -14.97 0.71 7.06
CA PRO A 90 -15.91 -0.09 7.82
C PRO A 90 -15.72 0.07 9.32
N GLU A 91 -16.82 0.00 10.08
CA GLU A 91 -16.75 -0.07 11.54
C GLU A 91 -16.07 -1.37 12.00
N GLY A 92 -15.41 -1.31 13.16
CA GLY A 92 -14.75 -2.46 13.78
C GLY A 92 -13.29 -2.67 13.37
N PHE A 93 -12.73 -1.78 12.54
CA PHE A 93 -11.29 -1.73 12.24
C PHE A 93 -10.55 -0.77 13.20
N SER A 94 -9.21 -0.77 13.12
CA SER A 94 -8.31 -0.03 14.02
C SER A 94 -8.66 1.47 14.13
N GLU A 95 -9.13 1.90 15.29
CA GLU A 95 -9.38 3.33 15.59
C GLU A 95 -8.08 4.14 15.63
N GLU A 96 -6.94 3.50 15.91
CA GLU A 96 -5.63 4.15 15.86
C GLU A 96 -5.33 4.63 14.44
N LYS A 97 -5.44 3.75 13.44
CA LYS A 97 -5.22 4.11 12.03
C LYS A 97 -6.20 5.18 11.55
N ILE A 98 -7.46 5.09 11.98
CA ILE A 98 -8.48 6.12 11.70
C ILE A 98 -8.08 7.47 12.28
N SER A 99 -7.57 7.50 13.51
CA SER A 99 -7.12 8.72 14.16
C SER A 99 -5.93 9.35 13.44
N ILE A 100 -4.95 8.53 13.01
CA ILE A 100 -3.81 9.00 12.21
C ILE A 100 -4.29 9.65 10.90
N MET A 101 -5.20 8.99 10.17
CA MET A 101 -5.75 9.54 8.93
C MET A 101 -6.45 10.90 9.14
N ARG A 102 -7.21 11.04 10.26
CA ARG A 102 -7.85 12.33 10.63
C ARG A 102 -6.84 13.42 10.91
N VAL A 103 -5.78 13.11 11.68
CA VAL A 103 -4.70 14.06 11.97
C VAL A 103 -3.99 14.51 10.69
N LEU A 104 -3.87 13.62 9.71
CA LEU A 104 -3.32 13.93 8.38
C LEU A 104 -4.30 14.70 7.47
N GLY A 105 -5.51 15.00 7.94
CA GLY A 105 -6.48 15.84 7.24
C GLY A 105 -7.53 15.06 6.43
N ALA A 106 -7.60 13.74 6.53
CA ALA A 106 -8.62 12.97 5.84
C ALA A 106 -10.00 13.07 6.52
N GLU A 107 -11.05 13.24 5.73
CA GLU A 107 -12.42 13.04 6.15
C GLU A 107 -12.75 11.55 6.17
N ILE A 108 -13.21 11.05 7.31
CA ILE A 108 -13.53 9.63 7.48
C ILE A 108 -15.05 9.42 7.46
N LYS A 109 -15.52 8.63 6.50
CA LYS A 109 -16.90 8.16 6.41
C LYS A 109 -16.98 6.70 6.86
N ARG A 110 -17.64 6.47 7.98
CA ARG A 110 -17.83 5.12 8.51
C ARG A 110 -18.91 4.40 7.75
N THR A 111 -18.67 3.14 7.41
CA THR A 111 -19.65 2.25 6.79
C THR A 111 -20.02 1.09 7.73
N PRO A 112 -21.25 0.54 7.64
CA PRO A 112 -21.68 -0.52 8.54
C PRO A 112 -20.76 -1.74 8.50
N LYS A 113 -20.40 -2.26 9.68
CA LYS A 113 -19.51 -3.44 9.83
C LYS A 113 -19.98 -4.65 9.01
N ASN A 114 -21.29 -4.91 8.98
CA ASN A 114 -21.87 -6.04 8.28
C ASN A 114 -21.77 -5.98 6.74
N LYS A 115 -21.49 -4.79 6.17
CA LYS A 115 -21.22 -4.64 4.74
C LYS A 115 -19.75 -4.87 4.37
N GLY A 116 -18.86 -4.90 5.35
CA GLY A 116 -17.43 -5.13 5.19
C GLY A 116 -16.75 -4.18 4.20
N MET A 117 -15.59 -4.58 3.71
CA MET A 117 -14.80 -3.76 2.76
C MET A 117 -15.51 -3.59 1.41
N ILE A 118 -16.23 -4.62 0.94
CA ILE A 118 -17.01 -4.53 -0.32
C ILE A 118 -18.06 -3.42 -0.23
N GLY A 119 -18.73 -3.29 0.93
CA GLY A 119 -19.67 -2.21 1.16
C GLY A 119 -19.00 -0.83 1.13
N ALA A 120 -17.83 -0.70 1.75
CA ALA A 120 -17.06 0.54 1.74
C ALA A 120 -16.62 0.93 0.32
N GLN A 121 -16.18 -0.02 -0.50
CA GLN A 121 -15.83 0.21 -1.91
C GLN A 121 -17.02 0.73 -2.73
N LYS A 122 -18.21 0.14 -2.54
CA LYS A 122 -19.43 0.60 -3.22
C LYS A 122 -19.79 2.03 -2.83
N GLU A 123 -19.72 2.36 -1.55
CA GLU A 123 -20.01 3.72 -1.06
C GLU A 123 -18.95 4.72 -1.54
N ALA A 124 -17.68 4.33 -1.57
CA ALA A 124 -16.60 5.17 -2.09
C ALA A 124 -16.78 5.48 -3.58
N ARG A 125 -17.11 4.47 -4.40
CA ARG A 125 -17.42 4.65 -5.83
C ARG A 125 -18.62 5.53 -6.04
N HIS A 126 -19.73 5.28 -5.33
CA HIS A 126 -20.92 6.13 -5.41
C HIS A 126 -20.66 7.60 -5.01
N TYR A 127 -19.83 7.79 -3.98
CA TYR A 127 -19.42 9.13 -3.57
C TYR A 127 -18.61 9.84 -4.66
N ALA A 128 -17.66 9.12 -5.26
CA ALA A 128 -16.83 9.65 -6.34
C ALA A 128 -17.69 10.10 -7.53
N ASP A 129 -18.61 9.25 -7.98
CA ASP A 129 -19.53 9.57 -9.08
C ASP A 129 -20.44 10.76 -8.77
N LYS A 130 -20.94 10.84 -7.52
CA LYS A 130 -21.88 11.89 -7.11
C LYS A 130 -21.24 13.27 -6.96
N TYR A 131 -20.00 13.32 -6.51
CA TYR A 131 -19.33 14.56 -6.14
C TYR A 131 -18.15 14.91 -7.07
N ASP A 132 -18.06 14.26 -8.22
CA ASP A 132 -16.97 14.46 -9.20
C ASP A 132 -15.59 14.34 -8.54
N ALA A 133 -15.43 13.29 -7.71
CA ALA A 133 -14.20 12.99 -7.01
C ALA A 133 -13.47 11.79 -7.65
N VAL A 134 -12.17 11.66 -7.48
CA VAL A 134 -11.38 10.58 -8.08
C VAL A 134 -11.24 9.42 -7.10
N TYR A 135 -11.86 8.27 -7.42
CA TYR A 135 -11.68 7.03 -6.67
C TYR A 135 -10.34 6.40 -7.03
N MET A 136 -9.44 6.28 -6.03
CA MET A 136 -8.07 5.80 -6.24
C MET A 136 -8.01 4.28 -6.48
N ASN A 137 -8.98 3.53 -5.91
CA ASN A 137 -9.28 2.13 -6.21
C ASN A 137 -8.06 1.20 -6.17
N GLN A 138 -7.41 1.10 -5.00
CA GLN A 138 -6.18 0.32 -4.81
C GLN A 138 -6.27 -1.15 -5.25
N PHE A 139 -7.49 -1.73 -5.26
CA PHE A 139 -7.68 -3.16 -5.56
C PHE A 139 -7.77 -3.48 -7.05
N GLU A 140 -8.05 -2.49 -7.92
CA GLU A 140 -8.26 -2.70 -9.35
C GLU A 140 -7.31 -1.87 -10.22
N THR A 141 -6.64 -0.85 -9.66
CA THR A 141 -5.74 0.00 -10.43
C THR A 141 -4.42 -0.69 -10.75
N GLU A 142 -4.00 -0.61 -12.01
CA GLU A 142 -2.68 -1.09 -12.46
C GLU A 142 -1.53 -0.28 -11.85
N HIS A 143 -1.79 0.93 -11.39
CA HIS A 143 -0.79 1.77 -10.71
C HIS A 143 -0.37 1.22 -9.35
N ASN A 144 -1.16 0.30 -8.75
CA ASN A 144 -0.77 -0.30 -7.48
C ASN A 144 0.53 -1.13 -7.60
N PRO A 145 0.66 -2.13 -8.48
CA PRO A 145 1.94 -2.82 -8.67
C PRO A 145 3.04 -1.91 -9.23
N GLU A 146 2.72 -0.95 -10.10
CA GLU A 146 3.70 -0.01 -10.64
C GLU A 146 4.42 0.81 -9.56
N ALA A 147 3.71 1.19 -8.50
CA ALA A 147 4.29 1.90 -7.37
C ALA A 147 5.50 1.19 -6.77
N TYR A 148 5.52 -0.13 -6.79
CA TYR A 148 6.59 -0.95 -6.22
C TYR A 148 7.64 -1.36 -7.25
N THR A 149 7.24 -1.52 -8.51
CA THR A 149 8.18 -1.82 -9.61
C THR A 149 9.24 -0.73 -9.74
N HIS A 150 8.82 0.53 -9.71
CA HIS A 150 9.69 1.68 -9.97
C HIS A 150 10.36 2.26 -8.71
N THR A 151 9.98 1.79 -7.53
CA THR A 151 10.53 2.27 -6.25
C THR A 151 11.21 1.13 -5.48
N LEU A 152 10.43 0.31 -4.79
CA LEU A 152 10.93 -0.74 -3.91
C LEU A 152 11.80 -1.77 -4.64
N GLY A 153 11.36 -2.25 -5.80
CA GLY A 153 12.12 -3.22 -6.60
C GLY A 153 13.50 -2.68 -6.98
N LYS A 154 13.54 -1.42 -7.41
CA LYS A 154 14.78 -0.73 -7.76
C LYS A 154 15.70 -0.55 -6.55
N GLU A 155 15.17 -0.09 -5.42
CA GLU A 155 15.95 0.08 -4.18
C GLU A 155 16.58 -1.26 -3.72
N ILE A 156 15.86 -2.37 -3.85
CA ILE A 156 16.36 -3.69 -3.46
C ILE A 156 17.54 -4.09 -4.35
N THR A 157 17.43 -3.95 -5.67
CA THR A 157 18.51 -4.35 -6.61
C THR A 157 19.70 -3.41 -6.59
N GLU A 158 19.52 -2.13 -6.23
CA GLU A 158 20.62 -1.20 -6.01
C GLU A 158 21.40 -1.52 -4.73
N ALA A 159 20.73 -2.02 -3.69
CA ALA A 159 21.36 -2.39 -2.43
C ALA A 159 21.97 -3.79 -2.43
N LEU A 160 21.37 -4.74 -3.14
CA LEU A 160 21.83 -6.14 -3.25
C LEU A 160 22.01 -6.52 -4.72
N PRO A 161 23.26 -6.61 -5.22
CA PRO A 161 23.53 -6.98 -6.62
C PRO A 161 23.18 -8.45 -6.95
N HIS A 162 23.14 -9.31 -5.96
CA HIS A 162 22.80 -10.73 -6.11
C HIS A 162 21.68 -11.10 -5.15
N ILE A 163 20.58 -11.61 -5.73
CA ILE A 163 19.39 -12.05 -5.00
C ILE A 163 18.93 -13.36 -5.61
N ASP A 164 18.88 -14.42 -4.82
CA ASP A 164 18.36 -15.73 -5.25
C ASP A 164 16.84 -15.80 -5.08
N TYR A 165 16.34 -15.26 -3.98
CA TYR A 165 14.94 -15.37 -3.59
C TYR A 165 14.40 -14.01 -3.12
N PHE A 166 13.21 -13.67 -3.61
CA PHE A 166 12.38 -12.60 -3.05
C PHE A 166 11.16 -13.23 -2.38
N VAL A 167 10.96 -12.90 -1.11
CA VAL A 167 9.88 -13.44 -0.28
C VAL A 167 9.02 -12.30 0.25
N ALA A 168 7.72 -12.34 -0.01
CA ALA A 168 6.79 -11.35 0.54
C ALA A 168 5.37 -11.89 0.64
N GLY A 169 4.55 -11.28 1.52
CA GLY A 169 3.12 -11.50 1.57
C GLY A 169 2.38 -10.82 0.42
N ALA A 170 1.14 -11.21 0.18
CA ALA A 170 0.24 -10.59 -0.78
C ALA A 170 -1.08 -10.20 -0.11
N GLY A 171 -1.36 -8.90 -0.02
CA GLY A 171 -2.63 -8.34 0.45
C GLY A 171 -3.43 -7.75 -0.71
N SER A 172 -3.28 -6.44 -0.98
CA SER A 172 -3.98 -5.76 -2.09
C SER A 172 -3.47 -6.11 -3.51
N GLY A 173 -2.52 -7.01 -3.63
CA GLY A 173 -1.98 -7.43 -4.93
C GLY A 173 -0.99 -6.45 -5.57
N GLY A 174 -0.46 -5.48 -4.84
CA GLY A 174 0.48 -4.49 -5.40
C GLY A 174 1.94 -4.83 -5.19
N THR A 175 2.34 -5.03 -3.94
CA THR A 175 3.76 -5.14 -3.55
C THR A 175 4.47 -6.31 -4.22
N PHE A 176 3.92 -7.53 -4.03
CA PHE A 176 4.57 -8.74 -4.53
C PHE A 176 4.71 -8.72 -6.06
N PRO A 177 3.63 -8.55 -6.86
CA PRO A 177 3.77 -8.55 -8.31
C PRO A 177 4.58 -7.36 -8.82
N GLY A 178 4.52 -6.21 -8.18
CA GLY A 178 5.29 -5.04 -8.57
C GLY A 178 6.80 -5.27 -8.43
N VAL A 179 7.24 -5.78 -7.28
CA VAL A 179 8.66 -6.12 -7.06
C VAL A 179 9.08 -7.30 -7.94
N ALA A 180 8.27 -8.36 -8.01
CA ALA A 180 8.55 -9.52 -8.84
C ALA A 180 8.73 -9.14 -10.33
N LYS A 181 7.91 -8.23 -10.85
CA LYS A 181 8.05 -7.70 -12.21
C LYS A 181 9.40 -7.02 -12.43
N HIS A 182 9.87 -6.22 -11.47
CA HIS A 182 11.20 -5.62 -11.53
C HIS A 182 12.31 -6.68 -11.50
N LEU A 183 12.16 -7.71 -10.67
CA LEU A 183 13.15 -8.74 -10.45
C LEU A 183 13.25 -9.78 -11.59
N GLN A 184 12.30 -9.83 -12.52
CA GLN A 184 12.32 -10.77 -13.65
C GLN A 184 13.63 -10.71 -14.46
N GLN A 185 14.21 -9.53 -14.61
CA GLN A 185 15.47 -9.33 -15.34
C GLN A 185 16.72 -9.85 -14.60
N PHE A 186 16.59 -10.22 -13.32
CA PHE A 186 17.69 -10.66 -12.46
C PHE A 186 17.65 -12.16 -12.12
N ASN A 187 16.74 -12.92 -12.75
CA ASN A 187 16.58 -14.36 -12.54
C ASN A 187 16.29 -14.76 -11.06
N VAL A 188 15.60 -13.91 -10.32
CA VAL A 188 15.23 -14.12 -8.93
C VAL A 188 14.00 -15.04 -8.82
N LYS A 189 14.04 -16.00 -7.89
CA LYS A 189 12.86 -16.80 -7.56
C LYS A 189 11.94 -16.03 -6.61
N ASN A 190 10.67 -15.87 -7.00
CA ASN A 190 9.70 -15.11 -6.24
C ASN A 190 8.80 -16.07 -5.45
N ILE A 191 8.70 -15.88 -4.13
CA ILE A 191 7.93 -16.73 -3.22
C ILE A 191 6.88 -15.87 -2.50
N ILE A 192 5.61 -16.22 -2.68
CA ILE A 192 4.50 -15.64 -1.92
C ILE A 192 4.34 -16.41 -0.61
N VAL A 193 4.26 -15.68 0.49
CA VAL A 193 3.84 -16.21 1.78
C VAL A 193 2.43 -15.72 2.08
N GLU A 194 1.53 -16.63 2.37
CA GLU A 194 0.16 -16.31 2.71
C GLU A 194 -0.28 -17.03 3.99
N PRO A 195 -1.19 -16.45 4.78
CA PRO A 195 -1.68 -17.09 5.97
C PRO A 195 -2.53 -18.32 5.63
N GLU A 196 -2.60 -19.27 6.54
CA GLU A 196 -3.60 -20.34 6.45
C GLU A 196 -5.00 -19.70 6.42
N GLY A 197 -5.83 -20.14 5.47
CA GLY A 197 -7.14 -19.52 5.21
C GLY A 197 -7.18 -18.50 4.09
N SER A 198 -6.04 -18.14 3.52
CA SER A 198 -5.98 -17.38 2.27
C SER A 198 -6.54 -18.19 1.09
N VAL A 199 -7.03 -17.48 0.07
CA VAL A 199 -7.61 -18.09 -1.14
C VAL A 199 -6.72 -17.97 -2.37
N LEU A 200 -5.55 -17.35 -2.26
CA LEU A 200 -4.67 -17.11 -3.41
C LEU A 200 -4.21 -18.42 -4.05
N ASN A 201 -4.02 -19.47 -3.26
CA ASN A 201 -3.66 -20.80 -3.74
C ASN A 201 -4.87 -21.73 -3.94
N GLY A 202 -6.09 -21.19 -4.09
CA GLY A 202 -7.31 -21.95 -4.39
C GLY A 202 -7.94 -22.68 -3.21
N GLY A 203 -7.53 -22.39 -1.98
CA GLY A 203 -8.10 -22.95 -0.75
C GLY A 203 -9.50 -22.42 -0.43
N LYS A 204 -10.14 -22.98 0.61
CA LYS A 204 -11.37 -22.41 1.17
C LYS A 204 -11.02 -21.26 2.11
N ALA A 205 -11.69 -20.11 1.94
CA ALA A 205 -11.54 -18.97 2.83
C ALA A 205 -11.97 -19.34 4.26
N HIS A 206 -11.13 -19.03 5.23
CA HIS A 206 -11.50 -18.98 6.64
C HIS A 206 -10.78 -17.82 7.35
N ALA A 207 -11.24 -17.48 8.54
CA ALA A 207 -10.68 -16.34 9.28
C ALA A 207 -9.22 -16.61 9.66
N HIS A 208 -8.41 -15.55 9.58
CA HIS A 208 -7.02 -15.52 10.05
C HIS A 208 -6.75 -14.17 10.75
N ASP A 209 -5.73 -14.14 11.61
CA ASP A 209 -5.40 -13.00 12.48
C ASP A 209 -4.48 -11.96 11.79
N PHE A 210 -4.18 -12.12 10.52
CA PHE A 210 -3.31 -11.20 9.78
C PHE A 210 -4.14 -10.09 9.11
N GLU A 211 -3.81 -8.85 9.44
CA GLU A 211 -4.28 -7.67 8.71
C GLU A 211 -3.32 -7.37 7.56
N GLY A 212 -3.78 -7.50 6.33
CA GLY A 212 -2.96 -7.30 5.13
C GLY A 212 -3.44 -6.19 4.24
#